data_65be96e6445f1a452394a93d28d259b1
#
_entry.id   65be96e6445f1a452394a93d28d259b1
#
_cell.length_a   1.000
_cell.length_b   1.000
_cell.length_c   1.000
_cell.angle_alpha   90.00
_cell.angle_beta   90.00
_cell.angle_gamma   90.00
#
_symmetry.space_group_name_H-M   'P 1'
#
loop_
_entity.id
_entity.type
_entity.pdbx_description
1 polymer ?
#
loop_
_entity_poly.entity_id
_entity_poly.type
_entity_poly.pdbx_seq_one_letter_code
_entity_poly.pdbx_strand_id
1 'polypeptide(L)'
;MSQEPLMPDRKIRVLVAKPGLDGHDRGAKVIARALRDAGMEVIYTGLRQTPEMVVNASLQEDVDVIGLSILSGAHNAIVPRVMELLKQNHMDDVLVLVGGIIPDQDVGSLKQAGVAAIFQPGTPMDSIIEFIRANVKGRGVTAG
;
A
#
# COMPACT_ATOMS: atom_id res chain seq x y z
N MET A 1 -17.64 -0.31 -26.84
CA MET A 1 -17.29 -0.61 -26.65
C MET A 1 -16.68 -0.95 -26.27
N SER A 2 -16.53 -0.91 -26.13
CA SER A 2 -15.95 -1.28 -25.74
C SER A 2 -15.36 -1.60 -25.15
N GLN A 3 -15.26 -1.79 -24.95
CA GLN A 3 -14.76 -2.05 -24.31
C GLN A 3 -13.75 -2.28 -24.06
N GLU A 4 -13.47 -2.17 -24.16
CA GLU A 4 -12.66 -2.36 -23.72
C GLU A 4 -11.97 -2.27 -23.15
N PRO A 5 -12.04 -1.73 -23.56
CA PRO A 5 -10.94 -1.69 -22.83
C PRO A 5 -10.74 -2.33 -21.68
N LEU A 6 -11.39 -2.89 -21.41
CA LEU A 6 -10.93 -3.68 -20.36
C LEU A 6 -9.55 -4.05 -20.67
N MET A 7 -8.71 -3.81 -19.74
CA MET A 7 -7.34 -4.21 -19.80
C MET A 7 -7.20 -5.43 -18.92
N PRO A 8 -7.68 -6.58 -19.36
CA PRO A 8 -7.65 -7.76 -18.49
C PRO A 8 -6.22 -8.14 -18.11
N ASP A 9 -5.25 -7.68 -18.90
CA ASP A 9 -3.85 -7.94 -18.61
C ASP A 9 -3.20 -6.85 -17.79
N ARG A 10 -3.94 -5.81 -17.44
CA ARG A 10 -3.35 -4.74 -16.67
C ARG A 10 -2.96 -5.25 -15.29
N LYS A 11 -1.69 -5.13 -14.97
CA LYS A 11 -1.20 -5.57 -13.67
C LYS A 11 -1.59 -4.58 -12.59
N ILE A 12 -1.83 -5.12 -11.40
CA ILE A 12 -2.03 -4.29 -10.22
C ILE A 12 -0.69 -3.63 -9.91
N ARG A 13 -0.69 -2.31 -9.75
CA ARG A 13 0.52 -1.55 -9.46
C ARG A 13 0.55 -1.24 -7.96
N VAL A 14 1.62 -1.64 -7.31
CA VAL A 14 1.76 -1.49 -5.86
C VAL A 14 3.00 -0.67 -5.57
N LEU A 15 2.83 0.36 -4.76
CA LEU A 15 3.97 1.10 -4.22
C LEU A 15 4.25 0.56 -2.82
N VAL A 16 5.47 0.09 -2.60
CA VAL A 16 5.93 -0.33 -1.27
C VAL A 16 6.85 0.76 -0.75
N ALA A 17 6.47 1.36 0.35
CA ALA A 17 7.20 2.48 0.91
C ALA A 17 7.58 2.22 2.36
N LYS A 18 8.69 2.78 2.75
CA LYS A 18 9.16 2.69 4.13
C LYS A 18 9.35 4.11 4.66
N PRO A 19 8.27 4.70 5.16
CA PRO A 19 8.33 6.08 5.66
C PRO A 19 9.02 6.16 7.00
N GLY A 20 9.50 7.35 7.34
CA GLY A 20 10.16 7.60 8.60
C GLY A 20 11.65 7.38 8.53
N LEU A 21 12.27 7.31 9.70
CA LEU A 21 13.73 7.25 9.81
C LEU A 21 14.29 5.84 9.95
N ASP A 22 13.43 4.85 9.91
CA ASP A 22 13.83 3.44 10.06
C ASP A 22 14.74 3.03 8.89
N GLY A 23 15.89 2.49 9.22
CA GLY A 23 16.83 2.04 8.21
C GLY A 23 16.74 0.54 7.88
N HIS A 24 15.75 -0.15 8.41
CA HIS A 24 15.60 -1.59 8.22
C HIS A 24 14.59 -1.87 7.12
N ASP A 25 15.04 -2.29 5.96
CA ASP A 25 14.14 -2.46 4.81
C ASP A 25 13.94 -3.91 4.39
N ARG A 26 14.46 -4.87 5.14
CA ARG A 26 14.39 -6.28 4.74
C ARG A 26 12.94 -6.75 4.58
N GLY A 27 12.08 -6.41 5.55
CA GLY A 27 10.68 -6.82 5.47
C GLY A 27 9.96 -6.24 4.28
N ALA A 28 10.22 -4.96 4.00
CA ALA A 28 9.60 -4.30 2.86
C ALA A 28 10.06 -4.93 1.55
N LYS A 29 11.34 -5.30 1.46
CA LYS A 29 11.87 -5.93 0.25
C LYS A 29 11.30 -7.32 0.03
N VAL A 30 11.11 -8.08 1.12
CA VAL A 30 10.51 -9.42 1.03
C VAL A 30 9.09 -9.31 0.50
N ILE A 31 8.31 -8.37 1.02
CA ILE A 31 6.94 -8.16 0.56
C ILE A 31 6.93 -7.73 -0.90
N ALA A 32 7.80 -6.79 -1.26
CA ALA A 32 7.87 -6.31 -2.64
C ALA A 32 8.16 -7.47 -3.60
N ARG A 33 9.08 -8.34 -3.23
CA ARG A 33 9.42 -9.50 -4.07
C ARG A 33 8.26 -10.47 -4.18
N ALA A 34 7.57 -10.73 -3.07
CA ALA A 34 6.43 -11.66 -3.09
C ALA A 34 5.31 -11.15 -3.98
N LEU A 35 5.02 -9.85 -3.91
CA LEU A 35 3.99 -9.25 -4.76
C LEU A 35 4.40 -9.28 -6.22
N ARG A 36 5.67 -9.03 -6.50
CA ARG A 36 6.18 -9.11 -7.88
C ARG A 36 6.08 -10.52 -8.42
N ASP A 37 6.44 -11.51 -7.61
CA ASP A 37 6.35 -12.92 -8.00
C ASP A 37 4.90 -13.34 -8.24
N ALA A 38 3.95 -12.66 -7.61
CA ALA A 38 2.53 -12.91 -7.81
C ALA A 38 1.97 -12.25 -9.07
N GLY A 39 2.81 -11.55 -9.83
CA GLY A 39 2.41 -10.93 -11.08
C GLY A 39 2.05 -9.46 -10.99
N MET A 40 2.25 -8.84 -9.84
CA MET A 40 1.98 -7.42 -9.68
C MET A 40 3.19 -6.60 -10.09
N GLU A 41 2.94 -5.37 -10.51
CA GLU A 41 4.01 -4.42 -10.81
C GLU A 41 4.30 -3.65 -9.53
N VAL A 42 5.53 -3.76 -9.02
CA VAL A 42 5.89 -3.22 -7.72
C VAL A 42 6.94 -2.15 -7.87
N ILE A 43 6.67 -1.01 -7.26
CA ILE A 43 7.60 0.10 -7.16
C ILE A 43 8.03 0.18 -5.70
N TYR A 44 9.31 -0.01 -5.44
CA TYR A 44 9.85 0.13 -4.10
C TYR A 44 10.55 1.50 -4.00
N THR A 45 10.08 2.34 -3.07
CA THR A 45 10.58 3.71 -2.99
C THR A 45 11.92 3.83 -2.28
N GLY A 46 12.31 2.82 -1.51
CA GLY A 46 13.50 2.92 -0.70
C GLY A 46 13.19 3.39 0.72
N LEU A 47 14.24 3.70 1.46
CA LEU A 47 14.16 4.07 2.87
C LEU A 47 13.86 5.55 3.05
N ARG A 48 13.43 5.89 4.25
CA ARG A 48 13.35 7.26 4.76
C ARG A 48 12.48 8.17 3.93
N GLN A 49 11.36 7.65 3.52
CA GLN A 49 10.40 8.44 2.74
C GLN A 49 9.55 9.29 3.66
N THR A 50 9.28 10.53 3.27
CA THR A 50 8.27 11.34 3.96
C THR A 50 6.89 10.99 3.42
N PRO A 51 5.81 11.30 4.16
CA PRO A 51 4.47 11.12 3.62
C PRO A 51 4.28 11.81 2.27
N GLU A 52 4.83 13.01 2.12
CA GLU A 52 4.75 13.76 0.88
C GLU A 52 5.44 13.02 -0.27
N MET A 53 6.62 12.46 0.00
CA MET A 53 7.34 11.70 -1.01
C MET A 53 6.58 10.45 -1.43
N VAL A 54 5.95 9.76 -0.45
CA VAL A 54 5.17 8.57 -0.73
C VAL A 54 3.98 8.88 -1.64
N VAL A 55 3.25 9.94 -1.32
CA VAL A 55 2.07 10.30 -2.10
C VAL A 55 2.47 10.81 -3.48
N ASN A 56 3.55 11.60 -3.57
CA ASN A 56 4.05 12.05 -4.85
C ASN A 56 4.43 10.89 -5.76
N ALA A 57 5.16 9.91 -5.22
CA ALA A 57 5.53 8.74 -6.01
C ALA A 57 4.30 7.96 -6.45
N SER A 58 3.31 7.84 -5.56
CA SER A 58 2.07 7.14 -5.88
C SER A 58 1.33 7.82 -7.01
N LEU A 59 1.31 9.13 -7.01
CA LEU A 59 0.65 9.90 -8.06
C LEU A 59 1.37 9.74 -9.38
N GLN A 60 2.70 9.89 -9.38
CA GLN A 60 3.50 9.78 -10.59
C GLN A 60 3.43 8.38 -11.20
N GLU A 61 3.42 7.37 -10.37
CA GLU A 61 3.40 5.97 -10.84
C GLU A 61 1.99 5.44 -11.06
N ASP A 62 0.98 6.22 -10.72
CA ASP A 62 -0.42 5.85 -10.94
C ASP A 62 -0.73 4.49 -10.31
N VAL A 63 -0.44 4.35 -9.02
CA VAL A 63 -0.56 3.07 -8.34
C VAL A 63 -1.98 2.78 -7.91
N ASP A 64 -2.28 1.50 -7.76
CA ASP A 64 -3.56 1.02 -7.26
C ASP A 64 -3.51 0.76 -5.76
N VAL A 65 -2.34 0.47 -5.23
CA VAL A 65 -2.14 0.07 -3.85
C VAL A 65 -0.89 0.72 -3.29
N ILE A 66 -0.98 1.18 -2.06
CA ILE A 66 0.18 1.65 -1.30
C ILE A 66 0.36 0.73 -0.10
N GLY A 67 1.52 0.11 0.01
CA GLY A 67 1.90 -0.66 1.17
C GLY A 67 2.93 0.10 1.98
N LEU A 68 2.59 0.44 3.21
CA LEU A 68 3.47 1.16 4.11
C LEU A 68 4.08 0.20 5.10
N SER A 69 5.39 0.07 5.11
CA SER A 69 6.10 -0.73 6.09
C SER A 69 6.61 0.22 7.18
N ILE A 70 6.06 0.13 8.37
CA ILE A 70 6.25 1.14 9.40
C ILE A 70 6.80 0.50 10.67
N LEU A 71 7.81 1.14 11.25
CA LEU A 71 8.30 0.77 12.55
C LEU A 71 7.29 1.17 13.62
N SER A 72 7.14 0.33 14.64
CA SER A 72 6.18 0.57 15.71
C SER A 72 6.37 1.95 16.34
N GLY A 73 5.28 2.64 16.57
CA GLY A 73 5.26 3.96 17.17
C GLY A 73 5.17 5.08 16.16
N ALA A 74 5.67 4.88 14.95
CA ALA A 74 5.65 5.94 13.94
C ALA A 74 4.32 6.01 13.20
N HIS A 75 3.50 4.97 13.28
CA HIS A 75 2.27 4.87 12.52
C HIS A 75 1.26 5.97 12.85
N ASN A 76 1.22 6.40 14.10
CA ASN A 76 0.23 7.40 14.51
C ASN A 76 0.48 8.79 13.94
N ALA A 77 1.73 9.09 13.58
CA ALA A 77 2.06 10.36 12.95
C ALA A 77 2.02 10.26 11.42
N ILE A 78 2.50 9.14 10.90
CA ILE A 78 2.72 8.98 9.46
C ILE A 78 1.43 8.66 8.71
N VAL A 79 0.64 7.72 9.22
CA VAL A 79 -0.53 7.22 8.49
C VAL A 79 -1.58 8.30 8.27
N PRO A 80 -1.98 9.07 9.31
CA PRO A 80 -2.97 10.12 9.07
C PRO A 80 -2.50 11.15 8.05
N ARG A 81 -1.21 11.46 8.03
CA ARG A 81 -0.68 12.43 7.08
C ARG A 81 -0.73 11.89 5.66
N VAL A 82 -0.39 10.61 5.46
CA VAL A 82 -0.49 9.99 4.14
C VAL A 82 -1.94 10.00 3.67
N MET A 83 -2.87 9.62 4.55
CA MET A 83 -4.28 9.58 4.17
C MET A 83 -4.82 10.96 3.83
N GLU A 84 -4.41 11.98 4.58
CA GLU A 84 -4.81 13.35 4.29
C GLU A 84 -4.31 13.81 2.92
N LEU A 85 -3.05 13.51 2.62
CA LEU A 85 -2.46 13.89 1.33
C LEU A 85 -3.12 13.17 0.17
N LEU A 86 -3.45 11.90 0.35
CA LEU A 86 -4.17 11.15 -0.69
C LEU A 86 -5.52 11.79 -0.97
N LYS A 87 -6.24 12.17 0.08
CA LYS A 87 -7.53 12.81 -0.08
C LYS A 87 -7.40 14.15 -0.79
N GLN A 88 -6.39 14.93 -0.43
CA GLN A 88 -6.14 16.23 -1.07
C GLN A 88 -5.82 16.10 -2.56
N ASN A 89 -5.24 14.98 -2.95
CA ASN A 89 -4.88 14.72 -4.35
C ASN A 89 -5.91 13.89 -5.08
N HIS A 90 -7.10 13.70 -4.51
CA HIS A 90 -8.19 12.94 -5.11
C HIS A 90 -7.78 11.48 -5.41
N MET A 91 -6.99 10.91 -4.50
CA MET A 91 -6.50 9.53 -4.62
C MET A 91 -7.12 8.63 -3.55
N ASP A 92 -8.33 8.92 -3.13
CA ASP A 92 -8.98 8.16 -2.07
C ASP A 92 -9.50 6.80 -2.54
N ASP A 93 -9.37 6.48 -3.81
CA ASP A 93 -9.63 5.14 -4.34
C ASP A 93 -8.41 4.21 -4.27
N VAL A 94 -7.25 4.72 -3.88
CA VAL A 94 -6.06 3.90 -3.72
C VAL A 94 -6.17 3.09 -2.44
N LEU A 95 -5.85 1.80 -2.54
CA LEU A 95 -5.91 0.90 -1.40
C LEU A 95 -4.66 1.07 -0.54
N VAL A 96 -4.82 1.42 0.73
CA VAL A 96 -3.68 1.64 1.62
C VAL A 96 -3.60 0.52 2.65
N LEU A 97 -2.44 -0.13 2.70
CA LEU A 97 -2.16 -1.23 3.61
C LEU A 97 -0.99 -0.83 4.50
N VAL A 98 -1.01 -1.28 5.73
CA VAL A 98 0.06 -1.02 6.69
C VAL A 98 0.62 -2.34 7.16
N GLY A 99 1.94 -2.49 7.13
CA GLY A 99 2.63 -3.64 7.67
C GLY A 99 3.54 -3.19 8.80
N GLY A 100 3.58 -3.95 9.87
CA GLY A 100 4.43 -3.65 11.00
C GLY A 100 3.80 -4.13 12.30
N ILE A 101 4.52 -3.90 13.40
CA ILE A 101 4.03 -4.24 14.72
C ILE A 101 3.14 -3.09 15.20
N ILE A 102 1.84 -3.28 15.11
CA ILE A 102 0.86 -2.25 15.46
C ILE A 102 0.07 -2.73 16.67
N PRO A 103 0.05 -1.98 17.77
CA PRO A 103 -0.77 -2.36 18.92
C PRO A 103 -2.23 -2.50 18.56
N ASP A 104 -2.90 -3.49 19.15
CA ASP A 104 -4.31 -3.75 18.86
C ASP A 104 -5.17 -2.51 19.08
N GLN A 105 -4.84 -1.73 20.09
CA GLN A 105 -5.60 -0.53 20.42
C GLN A 105 -5.53 0.54 19.32
N ASP A 106 -4.52 0.48 18.47
CA ASP A 106 -4.35 1.47 17.40
C ASP A 106 -4.95 1.01 16.08
N VAL A 107 -5.28 -0.28 15.95
CA VAL A 107 -5.80 -0.83 14.70
C VAL A 107 -7.09 -0.13 14.28
N GLY A 108 -8.00 0.07 15.24
CA GLY A 108 -9.27 0.72 14.94
C GLY A 108 -9.12 2.13 14.43
N SER A 109 -8.23 2.92 15.05
CA SER A 109 -8.05 4.29 14.61
C SER A 109 -7.40 4.39 13.23
N LEU A 110 -6.50 3.48 12.92
CA LEU A 110 -5.91 3.45 11.59
C LEU A 110 -6.95 3.09 10.53
N LYS A 111 -7.81 2.14 10.82
CA LYS A 111 -8.89 1.80 9.90
C LYS A 111 -9.88 2.94 9.73
N GLN A 112 -10.17 3.67 10.80
CA GLN A 112 -11.02 4.84 10.70
C GLN A 112 -10.39 5.94 9.86
N ALA A 113 -9.06 6.01 9.87
CA ALA A 113 -8.35 6.96 9.01
C ALA A 113 -8.39 6.57 7.53
N GLY A 114 -8.81 5.37 7.21
CA GLY A 114 -8.96 4.92 5.84
C GLY A 114 -8.04 3.78 5.41
N VAL A 115 -7.25 3.24 6.34
CA VAL A 115 -6.37 2.10 6.04
C VAL A 115 -7.26 0.87 5.84
N ALA A 116 -7.03 0.15 4.75
CA ALA A 116 -7.87 -1.00 4.39
C ALA A 116 -7.54 -2.22 5.24
N ALA A 117 -6.26 -2.44 5.56
CA ALA A 117 -5.86 -3.58 6.37
C ALA A 117 -4.50 -3.34 7.00
N ILE A 118 -4.27 -4.01 8.11
CA ILE A 118 -3.01 -3.97 8.82
C ILE A 118 -2.52 -5.41 8.94
N PHE A 119 -1.29 -5.63 8.51
CA PHE A 119 -0.69 -6.95 8.52
C PHE A 119 0.44 -6.99 9.54
N GLN A 120 0.24 -7.78 10.58
CA GLN A 120 1.25 -7.96 11.61
C GLN A 120 2.37 -8.87 11.10
N PRO A 121 3.57 -8.82 11.69
CA PRO A 121 4.64 -9.74 11.32
C PRO A 121 4.18 -11.18 11.40
N GLY A 122 4.61 -11.98 10.43
CA GLY A 122 4.20 -13.38 10.37
C GLY A 122 2.95 -13.63 9.55
N THR A 123 2.28 -12.59 9.07
CA THR A 123 1.15 -12.79 8.17
C THR A 123 1.64 -13.49 6.90
N PRO A 124 0.98 -14.58 6.48
CA PRO A 124 1.40 -15.26 5.24
C PRO A 124 1.29 -14.33 4.04
N MET A 125 2.25 -14.43 3.15
CA MET A 125 2.26 -13.59 1.94
C MET A 125 1.01 -13.82 1.10
N ASP A 126 0.53 -15.05 1.06
CA ASP A 126 -0.68 -15.37 0.28
C ASP A 126 -1.89 -14.59 0.79
N SER A 127 -1.98 -14.36 2.11
CA SER A 127 -3.08 -13.58 2.67
C SER A 127 -3.04 -12.14 2.19
N ILE A 128 -1.85 -11.56 2.11
CA ILE A 128 -1.67 -10.19 1.63
C ILE A 128 -2.03 -10.10 0.15
N ILE A 129 -1.53 -11.04 -0.64
CA ILE A 129 -1.80 -11.08 -2.08
C ILE A 129 -3.28 -11.20 -2.36
N GLU A 130 -3.95 -12.11 -1.66
CA GLU A 130 -5.39 -12.32 -1.85
C GLU A 130 -6.19 -11.12 -1.42
N PHE A 131 -5.79 -10.47 -0.32
CA PHE A 131 -6.48 -9.28 0.13
C PHE A 131 -6.41 -8.18 -0.94
N ILE A 132 -5.23 -7.98 -1.51
CA ILE A 132 -5.06 -6.97 -2.55
C ILE A 132 -5.95 -7.29 -3.75
N ARG A 133 -5.92 -8.53 -4.22
CA ARG A 133 -6.71 -8.93 -5.38
C ARG A 133 -8.21 -8.77 -5.17
N ALA A 134 -8.66 -9.03 -3.94
CA ALA A 134 -10.08 -8.95 -3.62
C ALA A 134 -10.57 -7.52 -3.41
N ASN A 135 -9.69 -6.59 -3.09
CA ASN A 135 -10.11 -5.27 -2.64
C ASN A 135 -9.62 -4.12 -3.51
N VAL A 136 -8.74 -4.36 -4.45
CA VAL A 136 -8.23 -3.28 -5.29
C VAL A 136 -9.36 -2.75 -6.16
N LYS A 137 -9.44 -1.41 -6.24
CA LYS A 137 -10.48 -0.75 -7.01
C LYS A 137 -9.94 -0.47 -8.40
N GLY A 138 -10.64 -0.96 -9.38
CA GLY A 138 -10.08 -0.99 -10.68
C GLY A 138 -10.08 0.32 -11.39
N ARG A 139 -9.02 0.67 -12.00
CA ARG A 139 -8.94 1.58 -13.10
C ARG A 139 -8.69 0.72 -14.31
N GLY A 140 -9.64 -0.16 -14.59
CA GLY A 140 -9.50 -1.20 -15.57
C GLY A 140 -8.96 -2.50 -15.03
N VAL A 141 -8.70 -2.60 -13.72
CA VAL A 141 -8.32 -3.85 -13.09
C VAL A 141 -9.57 -4.61 -12.72
N THR A 142 -9.68 -5.85 -13.14
CA THR A 142 -10.80 -6.66 -12.70
C THR A 142 -10.52 -7.19 -11.32
N ALA A 143 -11.47 -7.00 -10.45
CA ALA A 143 -11.35 -7.42 -9.07
C ALA A 143 -11.73 -8.85 -8.95
N GLY A 144 -11.43 -9.65 -9.55
CA GLY A 144 -11.93 -10.95 -9.28
C GLY A 144 -11.64 -11.95 -10.23
#